data_a3ace100e953a8b05b0c2cbde5827cf4
#
_entry.id   a3ace100e953a8b05b0c2cbde5827cf4
#
_cell.length_a   1.000
_cell.length_b   1.000
_cell.length_c   1.000
_cell.angle_alpha   90.00
_cell.angle_beta   90.00
_cell.angle_gamma   90.00
#
_symmetry.space_group_name_H-M   'P 1'
#
loop_
_entity.id
_entity.type
_entity.pdbx_description
1 polymer ?
#
loop_
_entity_poly.entity_id
_entity_poly.type
_entity_poly.pdbx_seq_one_letter_code
_entity_poly.pdbx_strand_id
1 'polypeptide(L)'
;MELTIKDKTFNIWSKKRILYTICFFLFCVIDQRTKTGSGLDGIIETFRDMAGVLMAVIIMSHYKWEEFVAYKIPYAVWTGIGLVAGVLFVVLGQPLAYFMNERVMVSLDVFLFGYVVIHTFISVVKEKKYPKLNKGMFGLWVVMMLLMIFSRSDYVWPFCYFIMFGCFYLTDFTEEEQEDLYQGIMNGVIFAFFAFQAFCCVFRPYDQIRYTGIYNNCNLNGLFYLVVLAAVFGKILYVTKENKHKFWRVYYWLGAGVVYSFIFMTIGRTAWLVSFILGLLFLGFYQGEKQKKHYIRNGLLLVLCICMMFPVTFGMTRYLPPVFHHP
;
A
#
# COMPACT_ATOMS: atom_id res chain seq x y z
N MET A 1 -17.66 6.50 -12.42
CA MET A 1 -18.51 5.55 -13.17
C MET A 1 -19.83 5.47 -12.44
N GLU A 2 -20.87 6.01 -13.03
CA GLU A 2 -22.21 6.02 -12.45
C GLU A 2 -23.01 4.89 -13.10
N LEU A 3 -23.54 4.00 -12.29
CA LEU A 3 -24.42 2.92 -12.73
C LEU A 3 -25.82 3.25 -12.19
N THR A 4 -26.73 3.62 -13.06
CA THR A 4 -28.13 3.92 -12.70
C THR A 4 -28.95 2.63 -12.86
N ILE A 5 -29.40 2.07 -11.74
CA ILE A 5 -30.32 0.94 -11.75
C ILE A 5 -31.57 1.38 -10.97
N LYS A 6 -32.74 1.44 -11.64
CA LYS A 6 -34.03 1.82 -11.07
C LYS A 6 -33.97 3.12 -10.26
N ASP A 7 -33.63 4.23 -10.90
CA ASP A 7 -33.56 5.59 -10.33
C ASP A 7 -32.62 5.79 -9.12
N LYS A 8 -31.75 4.84 -8.85
CA LYS A 8 -30.65 4.99 -7.88
C LYS A 8 -29.32 5.05 -8.62
N THR A 9 -28.72 6.22 -8.61
CA THR A 9 -27.33 6.42 -9.05
C THR A 9 -26.38 5.80 -8.03
N PHE A 10 -25.74 4.71 -8.41
CA PHE A 10 -24.64 4.12 -7.63
C PHE A 10 -23.33 4.76 -8.10
N ASN A 11 -22.80 5.67 -7.31
CA ASN A 11 -21.45 6.18 -7.51
C ASN A 11 -20.45 5.05 -7.14
N ILE A 12 -20.02 4.26 -8.14
CA ILE A 12 -19.31 3.02 -7.88
C ILE A 12 -17.91 3.33 -7.37
N TRP A 13 -17.15 4.19 -8.04
CA TRP A 13 -15.83 4.67 -7.59
C TRP A 13 -15.41 5.86 -8.44
N SER A 14 -14.68 6.81 -7.88
CA SER A 14 -14.05 7.86 -8.66
C SER A 14 -12.96 7.28 -9.57
N LYS A 15 -12.64 7.95 -10.68
CA LYS A 15 -11.55 7.52 -11.57
C LYS A 15 -10.21 7.48 -10.84
N LYS A 16 -9.96 8.44 -9.94
CA LYS A 16 -8.75 8.50 -9.12
C LYS A 16 -8.67 7.33 -8.14
N ARG A 17 -9.77 6.98 -7.47
CA ARG A 17 -9.82 5.82 -6.58
C ARG A 17 -9.51 4.52 -7.30
N ILE A 18 -10.02 4.33 -8.52
CA ILE A 18 -9.69 3.15 -9.35
C ILE A 18 -8.19 3.14 -9.68
N LEU A 19 -7.66 4.27 -10.15
CA LEU A 19 -6.23 4.42 -10.46
C LEU A 19 -5.36 4.05 -9.27
N TYR A 20 -5.64 4.64 -8.11
CA TYR A 20 -4.88 4.39 -6.88
C TYR A 20 -5.00 2.92 -6.43
N THR A 21 -6.19 2.33 -6.54
CA THR A 21 -6.38 0.91 -6.23
C THR A 21 -5.50 0.02 -7.10
N ILE A 22 -5.46 0.28 -8.42
CA ILE A 22 -4.62 -0.48 -9.36
C ILE A 22 -3.14 -0.27 -9.04
N CYS A 23 -2.70 0.99 -8.82
CA CYS A 23 -1.31 1.29 -8.50
C CYS A 23 -0.85 0.56 -7.23
N PHE A 24 -1.62 0.61 -6.15
CA PHE A 24 -1.25 -0.05 -4.90
C PHE A 24 -1.37 -1.58 -4.97
N PHE A 25 -2.31 -2.12 -5.73
CA PHE A 25 -2.35 -3.55 -6.04
C PHE A 25 -1.08 -3.99 -6.76
N LEU A 26 -0.71 -3.31 -7.83
CA LEU A 26 0.49 -3.61 -8.60
C LEU A 26 1.75 -3.41 -7.75
N PHE A 27 1.81 -2.37 -6.93
CA PHE A 27 2.92 -2.16 -6.00
C PHE A 27 3.15 -3.36 -5.08
N CYS A 28 2.09 -3.94 -4.52
CA CYS A 28 2.20 -5.14 -3.70
C CYS A 28 2.67 -6.36 -4.50
N VAL A 29 2.19 -6.51 -5.76
CA VAL A 29 2.53 -7.66 -6.61
C VAL A 29 3.98 -7.60 -7.09
N ILE A 30 4.48 -6.41 -7.40
CA ILE A 30 5.84 -6.22 -7.93
C ILE A 30 6.89 -6.00 -6.84
N ASP A 31 6.53 -6.10 -5.57
CA ASP A 31 7.51 -6.04 -4.49
C ASP A 31 8.57 -7.12 -4.73
N GLN A 32 9.83 -6.69 -4.78
CA GLN A 32 10.98 -7.57 -5.01
C GLN A 32 11.12 -8.74 -4.03
N ARG A 33 10.40 -8.70 -2.91
CA ARG A 33 10.37 -9.78 -1.92
C ARG A 33 9.36 -10.86 -2.26
N THR A 34 8.49 -10.59 -3.22
CA THR A 34 7.49 -11.57 -3.65
C THR A 34 8.16 -12.66 -4.45
N LYS A 35 8.22 -13.87 -3.88
CA LYS A 35 8.78 -15.05 -4.54
C LYS A 35 7.68 -16.07 -4.77
N THR A 36 7.29 -16.22 -6.00
CA THR A 36 6.19 -17.12 -6.38
C THR A 36 6.62 -18.57 -6.45
N GLY A 37 7.90 -18.85 -6.73
CA GLY A 37 8.42 -20.18 -6.98
C GLY A 37 7.86 -20.85 -8.24
N SER A 38 7.18 -20.07 -9.10
CA SER A 38 6.47 -20.56 -10.29
C SER A 38 7.18 -20.23 -11.61
N GLY A 39 8.41 -19.75 -11.57
CA GLY A 39 9.12 -19.21 -12.75
C GLY A 39 8.71 -17.77 -13.12
N LEU A 40 7.72 -17.20 -12.45
CA LEU A 40 7.33 -15.80 -12.63
C LEU A 40 8.23 -14.82 -11.85
N ASP A 41 9.11 -15.33 -10.98
CA ASP A 41 9.97 -14.50 -10.13
C ASP A 41 10.86 -13.55 -10.96
N GLY A 42 11.42 -14.03 -12.07
CA GLY A 42 12.23 -13.20 -12.98
C GLY A 42 11.42 -12.08 -13.63
N ILE A 43 10.15 -12.33 -13.96
CA ILE A 43 9.26 -11.30 -14.52
C ILE A 43 8.96 -10.25 -13.45
N ILE A 44 8.65 -10.68 -12.23
CA ILE A 44 8.36 -9.79 -11.10
C ILE A 44 9.59 -8.94 -10.77
N GLU A 45 10.78 -9.53 -10.73
CA GLU A 45 12.02 -8.79 -10.51
C GLU A 45 12.30 -7.74 -11.60
N THR A 46 11.98 -8.05 -12.86
CA THR A 46 12.12 -7.09 -13.97
C THR A 46 11.20 -5.88 -13.79
N PHE A 47 10.02 -6.07 -13.21
CA PHE A 47 9.04 -5.00 -13.00
C PHE A 47 9.19 -4.26 -11.66
N ARG A 48 10.11 -4.65 -10.78
CA ARG A 48 10.26 -4.02 -9.45
C ARG A 48 10.50 -2.50 -9.53
N ASP A 49 11.21 -2.04 -10.56
CA ASP A 49 11.51 -0.61 -10.75
C ASP A 49 10.26 0.20 -11.14
N MET A 50 9.21 -0.48 -11.58
CA MET A 50 7.94 0.17 -11.86
C MET A 50 7.24 0.66 -10.59
N ALA A 51 7.66 0.25 -9.39
CA ALA A 51 7.11 0.77 -8.14
C ALA A 51 7.24 2.30 -8.06
N GLY A 52 8.42 2.85 -8.40
CA GLY A 52 8.62 4.30 -8.48
C GLY A 52 7.76 4.97 -9.55
N VAL A 53 7.60 4.31 -10.71
CA VAL A 53 6.70 4.80 -11.77
C VAL A 53 5.26 4.86 -11.27
N LEU A 54 4.77 3.84 -10.56
CA LEU A 54 3.42 3.83 -10.00
C LEU A 54 3.22 4.96 -8.98
N MET A 55 4.20 5.18 -8.12
CA MET A 55 4.19 6.30 -7.16
C MET A 55 4.21 7.65 -7.87
N ALA A 56 5.03 7.81 -8.91
CA ALA A 56 5.07 9.00 -9.74
C ALA A 56 3.71 9.26 -10.40
N VAL A 57 3.05 8.24 -10.94
CA VAL A 57 1.70 8.34 -11.53
C VAL A 57 0.69 8.85 -10.49
N ILE A 58 0.72 8.35 -9.25
CA ILE A 58 -0.18 8.80 -8.19
C ILE A 58 0.06 10.28 -7.88
N ILE A 59 1.29 10.70 -7.67
CA ILE A 59 1.64 12.08 -7.35
C ILE A 59 1.31 13.01 -8.51
N MET A 60 1.72 12.66 -9.73
CA MET A 60 1.48 13.47 -10.92
C MET A 60 0.00 13.56 -11.30
N SER A 61 -0.84 12.61 -10.90
CA SER A 61 -2.29 12.68 -11.12
C SER A 61 -2.98 13.81 -10.34
N HIS A 62 -2.31 14.36 -9.33
CA HIS A 62 -2.76 15.53 -8.59
C HIS A 62 -2.62 16.81 -9.42
N TYR A 63 -1.52 16.93 -10.18
CA TYR A 63 -1.19 18.14 -10.92
C TYR A 63 -1.99 18.25 -12.20
N LYS A 64 -2.54 19.46 -12.48
CA LYS A 64 -3.31 19.72 -13.69
C LYS A 64 -2.39 20.16 -14.81
N TRP A 65 -2.72 19.76 -16.03
CA TRP A 65 -1.97 20.17 -17.22
C TRP A 65 -1.92 21.70 -17.40
N GLU A 66 -3.00 22.40 -17.04
CA GLU A 66 -3.11 23.85 -17.10
C GLU A 66 -2.08 24.53 -16.20
N GLU A 67 -1.84 24.00 -15.01
CA GLU A 67 -0.81 24.48 -14.09
C GLU A 67 0.60 24.24 -14.66
N PHE A 68 0.80 23.10 -15.30
CA PHE A 68 2.05 22.79 -15.98
C PHE A 68 2.35 23.79 -17.09
N VAL A 69 1.35 24.14 -17.92
CA VAL A 69 1.51 25.14 -19.00
C VAL A 69 1.82 26.53 -18.45
N ALA A 70 1.19 26.92 -17.34
CA ALA A 70 1.42 28.22 -16.69
C ALA A 70 2.87 28.37 -16.16
N TYR A 71 3.49 27.27 -15.75
CA TYR A 71 4.86 27.24 -15.18
C TYR A 71 5.87 26.50 -16.07
N LYS A 72 5.61 26.44 -17.38
CA LYS A 72 6.35 25.65 -18.36
C LYS A 72 7.87 25.82 -18.34
N ILE A 73 8.38 27.02 -18.07
CA ILE A 73 9.83 27.28 -18.09
C ILE A 73 10.54 26.54 -16.94
N PRO A 74 10.14 26.71 -15.66
CA PRO A 74 10.72 25.95 -14.56
C PRO A 74 10.63 24.44 -14.76
N TYR A 75 9.49 23.95 -15.24
CA TYR A 75 9.31 22.51 -15.48
C TYR A 75 10.15 22.00 -16.64
N ALA A 76 10.28 22.78 -17.73
CA ALA A 76 11.14 22.41 -18.84
C ALA A 76 12.61 22.32 -18.42
N VAL A 77 13.09 23.29 -17.62
CA VAL A 77 14.44 23.27 -17.06
C VAL A 77 14.64 22.05 -16.17
N TRP A 78 13.71 21.79 -15.26
CA TRP A 78 13.81 20.64 -14.37
C TRP A 78 13.74 19.31 -15.13
N THR A 79 12.85 19.21 -16.12
CA THR A 79 12.76 18.04 -17.00
C THR A 79 14.08 17.82 -17.75
N GLY A 80 14.69 18.89 -18.26
CA GLY A 80 16.00 18.84 -18.90
C GLY A 80 17.10 18.34 -17.95
N ILE A 81 17.14 18.86 -16.72
CA ILE A 81 18.09 18.40 -15.68
C ILE A 81 17.86 16.93 -15.35
N GLY A 82 16.61 16.51 -15.15
CA GLY A 82 16.26 15.11 -14.84
C GLY A 82 16.64 14.15 -15.96
N LEU A 83 16.39 14.52 -17.21
CA LEU A 83 16.79 13.73 -18.38
C LEU A 83 18.32 13.61 -18.49
N VAL A 84 19.05 14.73 -18.35
CA VAL A 84 20.52 14.73 -18.38
C VAL A 84 21.07 13.90 -17.23
N ALA A 85 20.56 14.07 -16.01
CA ALA A 85 20.98 13.27 -14.87
C ALA A 85 20.68 11.78 -15.09
N GLY A 86 19.50 11.42 -15.60
CA GLY A 86 19.14 10.05 -15.94
C GLY A 86 20.08 9.44 -16.98
N VAL A 87 20.36 10.16 -18.08
CA VAL A 87 21.29 9.70 -19.12
C VAL A 87 22.71 9.54 -18.56
N LEU A 88 23.18 10.50 -17.76
CA LEU A 88 24.50 10.42 -17.12
C LEU A 88 24.57 9.22 -16.17
N PHE A 89 23.54 8.97 -15.37
CA PHE A 89 23.47 7.79 -14.50
C PHE A 89 23.51 6.48 -15.28
N VAL A 90 22.83 6.40 -16.42
CA VAL A 90 22.85 5.23 -17.28
C VAL A 90 24.21 5.05 -17.97
N VAL A 91 24.77 6.12 -18.53
CA VAL A 91 26.00 6.06 -19.34
C VAL A 91 27.25 5.92 -18.47
N LEU A 92 27.40 6.73 -17.42
CA LEU A 92 28.58 6.69 -16.55
C LEU A 92 28.57 5.48 -15.61
N GLY A 93 27.45 4.83 -15.53
CA GLY A 93 27.25 3.69 -14.64
C GLY A 93 27.69 2.35 -15.19
N GLN A 94 28.20 2.27 -16.40
CA GLN A 94 28.77 1.03 -16.93
C GLN A 94 30.04 0.64 -16.14
N PRO A 95 30.21 -0.66 -15.82
CA PRO A 95 29.65 -1.85 -16.46
C PRO A 95 28.75 -2.72 -15.57
N LEU A 96 27.98 -2.19 -14.65
CA LEU A 96 27.30 -3.01 -13.65
C LEU A 96 25.80 -3.10 -13.96
N ALA A 97 25.40 -4.13 -14.73
CA ALA A 97 24.00 -4.46 -14.99
C ALA A 97 23.14 -4.58 -13.71
N TYR A 98 23.77 -4.96 -12.60
CA TYR A 98 23.14 -5.08 -11.28
C TYR A 98 22.65 -3.73 -10.71
N PHE A 99 23.30 -2.61 -11.04
CA PHE A 99 22.92 -1.28 -10.54
C PHE A 99 22.05 -0.47 -11.51
N MET A 100 21.75 -0.97 -12.70
CA MET A 100 20.96 -0.21 -13.67
C MET A 100 19.55 0.11 -13.13
N ASN A 101 18.95 -0.84 -12.46
CA ASN A 101 17.59 -0.70 -11.94
C ASN A 101 17.51 0.34 -10.81
N GLU A 102 18.44 0.29 -9.87
CA GLU A 102 18.51 1.25 -8.77
C GLU A 102 18.73 2.69 -9.25
N ARG A 103 19.50 2.86 -10.35
CA ARG A 103 19.74 4.19 -10.92
C ARG A 103 18.54 4.80 -11.58
N VAL A 104 17.72 4.00 -12.27
CA VAL A 104 16.45 4.46 -12.84
C VAL A 104 15.54 4.95 -11.72
N MET A 105 15.44 4.19 -10.63
CA MET A 105 14.64 4.58 -9.46
C MET A 105 15.15 5.88 -8.83
N VAL A 106 16.46 5.97 -8.54
CA VAL A 106 17.06 7.19 -7.96
C VAL A 106 16.84 8.41 -8.86
N SER A 107 17.03 8.25 -10.17
CA SER A 107 16.82 9.35 -11.13
C SER A 107 15.36 9.79 -11.16
N LEU A 108 14.42 8.85 -11.15
CA LEU A 108 12.99 9.13 -11.12
C LEU A 108 12.58 9.84 -9.83
N ASP A 109 13.07 9.37 -8.67
CA ASP A 109 12.80 9.97 -7.38
C ASP A 109 13.34 11.39 -7.25
N VAL A 110 14.59 11.62 -7.70
CA VAL A 110 15.18 12.96 -7.71
C VAL A 110 14.41 13.89 -8.65
N PHE A 111 14.01 13.41 -9.83
CA PHE A 111 13.17 14.15 -10.75
C PHE A 111 11.81 14.51 -10.13
N LEU A 112 11.14 13.53 -9.55
CA LEU A 112 9.83 13.72 -8.94
C LEU A 112 9.88 14.67 -7.75
N PHE A 113 10.87 14.48 -6.86
CA PHE A 113 11.07 15.34 -5.70
C PHE A 113 11.32 16.78 -6.10
N GLY A 114 12.20 16.99 -7.06
CA GLY A 114 12.48 18.33 -7.58
C GLY A 114 11.24 18.96 -8.23
N TYR A 115 10.45 18.19 -8.96
CA TYR A 115 9.20 18.67 -9.55
C TYR A 115 8.24 19.16 -8.44
N VAL A 116 8.01 18.35 -7.41
CA VAL A 116 7.13 18.69 -6.29
C VAL A 116 7.66 19.90 -5.51
N VAL A 117 8.96 19.97 -5.24
CA VAL A 117 9.59 21.09 -4.54
C VAL A 117 9.47 22.40 -5.34
N ILE A 118 9.74 22.37 -6.65
CA ILE A 118 9.60 23.54 -7.52
C ILE A 118 8.14 23.98 -7.55
N HIS A 119 7.21 23.07 -7.73
CA HIS A 119 5.78 23.42 -7.71
C HIS A 119 5.36 24.06 -6.39
N THR A 120 5.76 23.45 -5.27
CA THR A 120 5.47 23.98 -3.94
C THR A 120 6.08 25.37 -3.76
N PHE A 121 7.33 25.56 -4.17
CA PHE A 121 8.01 26.87 -4.12
C PHE A 121 7.27 27.93 -4.93
N ILE A 122 6.89 27.61 -6.16
CA ILE A 122 6.13 28.53 -7.02
C ILE A 122 4.78 28.88 -6.39
N SER A 123 4.06 27.90 -5.85
CA SER A 123 2.78 28.12 -5.16
C SER A 123 2.91 29.03 -3.95
N VAL A 124 3.97 28.83 -3.14
CA VAL A 124 4.24 29.69 -1.98
C VAL A 124 4.60 31.12 -2.42
N VAL A 125 5.45 31.30 -3.42
CA VAL A 125 5.94 32.64 -3.83
C VAL A 125 4.87 33.41 -4.59
N LYS A 126 4.19 32.77 -5.56
CA LYS A 126 3.21 33.46 -6.42
C LYS A 126 1.81 33.49 -5.84
N GLU A 127 1.34 32.37 -5.29
CA GLU A 127 -0.05 32.21 -4.85
C GLU A 127 -0.20 32.39 -3.34
N LYS A 128 0.91 32.52 -2.61
CA LYS A 128 0.95 32.56 -1.13
C LYS A 128 0.20 31.38 -0.47
N LYS A 129 0.12 30.27 -1.18
CA LYS A 129 -0.42 29.01 -0.67
C LYS A 129 0.69 28.22 0.01
N TYR A 130 0.56 28.03 1.31
CA TYR A 130 1.49 27.22 2.08
C TYR A 130 0.97 25.79 2.18
N PRO A 131 1.84 24.75 2.00
CA PRO A 131 1.40 23.37 2.18
C PRO A 131 0.89 23.14 3.60
N LYS A 132 -0.22 22.42 3.70
CA LYS A 132 -0.81 22.06 5.01
C LYS A 132 0.00 20.93 5.64
N LEU A 133 1.02 21.30 6.40
CA LEU A 133 1.93 20.35 7.03
C LEU A 133 1.25 19.59 8.18
N ASN A 134 0.99 18.30 8.00
CA ASN A 134 0.54 17.44 9.08
C ASN A 134 1.72 17.12 10.01
N LYS A 135 1.69 17.63 11.25
CA LYS A 135 2.78 17.47 12.22
C LYS A 135 3.11 16.02 12.54
N GLY A 136 2.10 15.15 12.57
CA GLY A 136 2.30 13.71 12.83
C GLY A 136 3.04 13.02 11.69
N MET A 137 2.66 13.31 10.45
CA MET A 137 3.34 12.77 9.26
C MET A 137 4.75 13.32 9.13
N PHE A 138 4.98 14.59 9.45
CA PHE A 138 6.33 15.16 9.49
C PHE A 138 7.20 14.47 10.55
N GLY A 139 6.67 14.25 11.74
CA GLY A 139 7.38 13.51 12.79
C GLY A 139 7.75 12.09 12.34
N LEU A 140 6.82 11.38 11.69
CA LEU A 140 7.08 10.05 11.13
C LEU A 140 8.19 10.10 10.06
N TRP A 141 8.16 11.08 9.15
CA TRP A 141 9.20 11.27 8.14
C TRP A 141 10.58 11.51 8.74
N VAL A 142 10.67 12.36 9.79
CA VAL A 142 11.91 12.59 10.52
C VAL A 142 12.40 11.31 11.19
N VAL A 143 11.53 10.53 11.82
CA VAL A 143 11.88 9.24 12.43
C VAL A 143 12.41 8.27 11.37
N MET A 144 11.76 8.17 10.21
CA MET A 144 12.24 7.34 9.10
C MET A 144 13.62 7.78 8.62
N MET A 145 13.87 9.10 8.51
CA MET A 145 15.19 9.65 8.15
C MET A 145 16.27 9.24 9.17
N LEU A 146 15.99 9.38 10.45
CA LEU A 146 16.93 9.00 11.51
C LEU A 146 17.21 7.50 11.47
N LEU A 147 16.18 6.65 11.32
CA LEU A 147 16.36 5.19 11.20
C LEU A 147 17.21 4.84 9.98
N MET A 148 17.04 5.54 8.85
CA MET A 148 17.86 5.35 7.65
C MET A 148 19.34 5.70 7.91
N ILE A 149 19.61 6.84 8.57
CA ILE A 149 20.98 7.27 8.90
C ILE A 149 21.68 6.26 9.83
N PHE A 150 20.96 5.72 10.80
CA PHE A 150 21.50 4.74 11.76
C PHE A 150 21.49 3.30 11.24
N SER A 151 20.79 3.02 10.15
CA SER A 151 20.82 1.70 9.51
C SER A 151 22.17 1.50 8.82
N ARG A 152 22.82 0.37 9.08
CA ARG A 152 24.07 -0.02 8.42
C ARG A 152 23.86 -0.88 7.17
N SER A 153 22.63 -1.00 6.71
CA SER A 153 22.24 -1.76 5.54
C SER A 153 22.32 -0.92 4.26
N ASP A 154 21.95 -1.51 3.14
CA ASP A 154 21.84 -0.83 1.85
C ASP A 154 21.01 0.46 1.98
N TYR A 155 21.59 1.60 1.59
CA TYR A 155 20.97 2.92 1.77
C TYR A 155 20.12 3.36 0.56
N VAL A 156 20.28 2.75 -0.60
CA VAL A 156 19.65 3.22 -1.85
C VAL A 156 18.14 3.11 -1.75
N TRP A 157 17.60 1.95 -1.41
CA TRP A 157 16.16 1.74 -1.29
C TRP A 157 15.50 2.54 -0.16
N PRO A 158 16.03 2.56 1.06
CA PRO A 158 15.53 3.45 2.11
C PRO A 158 15.53 4.92 1.69
N PHE A 159 16.54 5.37 0.95
CA PHE A 159 16.62 6.74 0.44
C PHE A 159 15.52 7.03 -0.60
N CYS A 160 15.27 6.12 -1.55
CA CYS A 160 14.20 6.24 -2.52
C CYS A 160 12.83 6.34 -1.84
N TYR A 161 12.54 5.45 -0.88
CA TYR A 161 11.30 5.51 -0.13
C TYR A 161 11.15 6.78 0.71
N PHE A 162 12.24 7.27 1.28
CA PHE A 162 12.25 8.54 2.01
C PHE A 162 11.88 9.72 1.11
N ILE A 163 12.45 9.79 -0.10
CA ILE A 163 12.14 10.83 -1.08
C ILE A 163 10.68 10.73 -1.55
N MET A 164 10.21 9.53 -1.92
CA MET A 164 8.82 9.33 -2.33
C MET A 164 7.84 9.74 -1.24
N PHE A 165 8.12 9.39 0.02
CA PHE A 165 7.31 9.80 1.14
C PHE A 165 7.27 11.33 1.30
N GLY A 166 8.42 12.01 1.11
CA GLY A 166 8.51 13.46 1.07
C GLY A 166 7.66 14.07 -0.05
N CYS A 167 7.65 13.47 -1.23
CA CYS A 167 6.78 13.90 -2.33
C CYS A 167 5.29 13.80 -1.98
N PHE A 168 4.85 12.71 -1.38
CA PHE A 168 3.47 12.57 -0.89
C PHE A 168 3.13 13.62 0.17
N TYR A 169 4.08 13.90 1.05
CA TYR A 169 3.89 14.85 2.13
C TYR A 169 3.78 16.31 1.65
N LEU A 170 4.59 16.68 0.66
CA LEU A 170 4.61 18.04 0.08
C LEU A 170 3.45 18.27 -0.91
N THR A 171 2.88 17.21 -1.47
CA THR A 171 1.73 17.34 -2.36
C THR A 171 0.47 17.69 -1.55
N ASP A 172 -0.12 18.85 -1.82
CA ASP A 172 -1.31 19.34 -1.10
C ASP A 172 -2.59 18.71 -1.69
N PHE A 173 -2.76 17.41 -1.46
CA PHE A 173 -3.97 16.70 -1.88
C PHE A 173 -5.21 17.31 -1.24
N THR A 174 -6.26 17.51 -2.04
CA THR A 174 -7.56 17.91 -1.52
C THR A 174 -8.15 16.84 -0.61
N GLU A 175 -9.13 17.19 0.23
CA GLU A 175 -9.78 16.22 1.14
C GLU A 175 -10.39 15.03 0.36
N GLU A 176 -10.99 15.29 -0.80
CA GLU A 176 -11.55 14.26 -1.67
C GLU A 176 -10.46 13.34 -2.26
N GLU A 177 -9.36 13.92 -2.71
CA GLU A 177 -8.20 13.15 -3.22
C GLU A 177 -7.55 12.33 -2.13
N GLN A 178 -7.43 12.87 -0.92
CA GLN A 178 -6.93 12.12 0.24
C GLN A 178 -7.82 10.93 0.58
N GLU A 179 -9.15 11.13 0.56
CA GLU A 179 -10.09 10.03 0.77
C GLU A 179 -9.93 8.97 -0.32
N ASP A 180 -9.89 9.37 -1.59
CA ASP A 180 -9.68 8.45 -2.71
C ASP A 180 -8.35 7.72 -2.62
N LEU A 181 -7.28 8.40 -2.18
CA LEU A 181 -5.97 7.81 -1.96
C LEU A 181 -6.02 6.75 -0.85
N TYR A 182 -6.56 7.08 0.32
CA TYR A 182 -6.69 6.12 1.41
C TYR A 182 -7.56 4.91 1.04
N GLN A 183 -8.67 5.16 0.34
CA GLN A 183 -9.52 4.08 -0.15
C GLN A 183 -8.79 3.22 -1.20
N GLY A 184 -8.02 3.84 -2.07
CA GLY A 184 -7.20 3.16 -3.07
C GLY A 184 -6.13 2.26 -2.44
N ILE A 185 -5.40 2.77 -1.44
CA ILE A 185 -4.42 2.00 -0.67
C ILE A 185 -5.08 0.77 -0.03
N MET A 186 -6.15 0.99 0.73
CA MET A 186 -6.83 -0.11 1.42
C MET A 186 -7.36 -1.16 0.44
N ASN A 187 -7.98 -0.74 -0.67
CA ASN A 187 -8.49 -1.66 -1.68
C ASN A 187 -7.36 -2.43 -2.36
N GLY A 188 -6.29 -1.73 -2.80
CA GLY A 188 -5.16 -2.34 -3.49
C GLY A 188 -4.48 -3.42 -2.64
N VAL A 189 -4.22 -3.12 -1.36
CA VAL A 189 -3.63 -4.06 -0.41
C VAL A 189 -4.54 -5.26 -0.15
N ILE A 190 -5.85 -5.04 0.04
CA ILE A 190 -6.83 -6.12 0.25
C ILE A 190 -6.93 -7.01 -1.00
N PHE A 191 -6.98 -6.43 -2.20
CA PHE A 191 -7.02 -7.21 -3.44
C PHE A 191 -5.73 -8.01 -3.65
N ALA A 192 -4.56 -7.43 -3.35
CA ALA A 192 -3.29 -8.15 -3.39
C ALA A 192 -3.29 -9.33 -2.41
N PHE A 193 -3.81 -9.15 -1.21
CA PHE A 193 -3.95 -10.24 -0.25
C PHE A 193 -4.79 -11.38 -0.81
N PHE A 194 -5.97 -11.11 -1.35
CA PHE A 194 -6.81 -12.16 -1.93
C PHE A 194 -6.14 -12.84 -3.14
N ALA A 195 -5.49 -12.08 -4.02
CA ALA A 195 -4.76 -12.64 -5.14
C ALA A 195 -3.63 -13.57 -4.67
N PHE A 196 -2.87 -13.17 -3.66
CA PHE A 196 -1.81 -13.99 -3.10
C PHE A 196 -2.33 -15.26 -2.43
N GLN A 197 -3.43 -15.15 -1.66
CA GLN A 197 -4.01 -16.35 -1.05
C GLN A 197 -4.59 -17.30 -2.09
N ALA A 198 -5.26 -16.79 -3.12
CA ALA A 198 -5.73 -17.62 -4.23
C ALA A 198 -4.57 -18.34 -4.93
N PHE A 199 -3.46 -17.61 -5.21
CA PHE A 199 -2.26 -18.20 -5.77
C PHE A 199 -1.68 -19.30 -4.86
N CYS A 200 -1.53 -19.01 -3.56
CA CYS A 200 -0.99 -19.97 -2.60
C CYS A 200 -1.87 -21.22 -2.45
N CYS A 201 -3.19 -21.08 -2.50
CA CYS A 201 -4.12 -22.21 -2.48
C CYS A 201 -3.96 -23.15 -3.68
N VAL A 202 -3.45 -22.64 -4.81
CA VAL A 202 -3.23 -23.46 -6.02
C VAL A 202 -1.81 -24.01 -6.08
N PHE A 203 -0.81 -23.14 -5.80
CA PHE A 203 0.60 -23.45 -6.10
C PHE A 203 1.47 -23.72 -4.89
N ARG A 204 1.00 -23.47 -3.66
CA ARG A 204 1.81 -23.60 -2.45
C ARG A 204 1.10 -24.39 -1.35
N PRO A 205 1.38 -25.70 -1.24
CA PRO A 205 0.82 -26.53 -0.19
C PRO A 205 1.32 -26.05 1.19
N TYR A 206 0.43 -26.08 2.16
CA TYR A 206 0.75 -25.87 3.57
C TYR A 206 1.16 -27.20 4.20
N ASP A 207 2.42 -27.59 3.96
CA ASP A 207 3.01 -28.84 4.43
C ASP A 207 3.92 -28.65 5.66
N GLN A 208 4.25 -27.40 5.99
CA GLN A 208 5.13 -27.02 7.08
C GLN A 208 4.36 -26.65 8.35
N ILE A 209 5.06 -26.61 9.48
CA ILE A 209 4.49 -26.15 10.77
C ILE A 209 4.06 -24.69 10.69
N ARG A 210 4.77 -23.87 9.89
CA ARG A 210 4.52 -22.42 9.75
C ARG A 210 4.09 -22.09 8.33
N TYR A 211 3.05 -21.28 8.20
CA TYR A 211 2.60 -20.82 6.88
C TYR A 211 3.55 -19.76 6.31
N THR A 212 4.20 -20.10 5.22
CA THR A 212 5.19 -19.23 4.53
C THR A 212 4.60 -18.38 3.42
N GLY A 213 3.43 -18.73 2.88
CA GLY A 213 2.66 -17.98 1.88
C GLY A 213 3.48 -17.57 0.65
N ILE A 214 3.13 -16.42 0.06
CA ILE A 214 3.72 -15.94 -1.18
C ILE A 214 5.21 -15.56 -1.06
N TYR A 215 5.64 -15.04 0.11
CA TYR A 215 7.02 -14.59 0.31
C TYR A 215 8.00 -15.72 0.63
N ASN A 216 7.52 -16.95 0.74
CA ASN A 216 8.33 -18.10 1.19
C ASN A 216 9.06 -17.83 2.53
N ASN A 217 8.53 -16.92 3.33
CA ASN A 217 9.05 -16.51 4.63
C ASN A 217 7.89 -16.10 5.54
N CYS A 218 7.69 -16.85 6.61
CA CYS A 218 6.59 -16.64 7.55
C CYS A 218 6.62 -15.25 8.24
N ASN A 219 7.80 -14.68 8.49
CA ASN A 219 7.92 -13.38 9.12
C ASN A 219 7.51 -12.25 8.16
N LEU A 220 7.93 -12.32 6.89
CA LEU A 220 7.54 -11.35 5.86
C LEU A 220 6.06 -11.43 5.58
N ASN A 221 5.48 -12.65 5.49
CA ASN A 221 4.03 -12.78 5.39
C ASN A 221 3.31 -12.19 6.60
N GLY A 222 3.82 -12.43 7.81
CA GLY A 222 3.28 -11.82 9.02
C GLY A 222 3.24 -10.30 8.95
N LEU A 223 4.32 -9.65 8.48
CA LEU A 223 4.36 -8.21 8.29
C LEU A 223 3.36 -7.73 7.22
N PHE A 224 3.28 -8.41 6.09
CA PHE A 224 2.29 -8.09 5.06
C PHE A 224 0.87 -8.20 5.59
N TYR A 225 0.55 -9.27 6.33
CA TYR A 225 -0.79 -9.44 6.92
C TYR A 225 -1.12 -8.37 7.96
N LEU A 226 -0.15 -7.80 8.66
CA LEU A 226 -0.39 -6.64 9.54
C LEU A 226 -0.82 -5.40 8.74
N VAL A 227 -0.22 -5.17 7.58
CA VAL A 227 -0.64 -4.09 6.68
C VAL A 227 -2.06 -4.33 6.15
N VAL A 228 -2.37 -5.58 5.75
CA VAL A 228 -3.72 -5.98 5.33
C VAL A 228 -4.72 -5.79 6.47
N LEU A 229 -4.36 -6.18 7.70
CA LEU A 229 -5.22 -6.01 8.88
C LEU A 229 -5.54 -4.53 9.13
N ALA A 230 -4.53 -3.66 9.06
CA ALA A 230 -4.72 -2.23 9.18
C ALA A 230 -5.65 -1.68 8.09
N ALA A 231 -5.50 -2.15 6.83
CA ALA A 231 -6.37 -1.79 5.71
C ALA A 231 -7.83 -2.25 5.95
N VAL A 232 -8.04 -3.47 6.43
CA VAL A 232 -9.37 -4.01 6.75
C VAL A 232 -10.01 -3.23 7.90
N PHE A 233 -9.27 -2.91 8.95
CA PHE A 233 -9.76 -2.06 10.04
C PHE A 233 -10.14 -0.66 9.55
N GLY A 234 -9.32 -0.05 8.70
CA GLY A 234 -9.65 1.21 8.03
C GLY A 234 -10.96 1.14 7.26
N LYS A 235 -11.20 0.03 6.55
CA LYS A 235 -12.48 -0.21 5.85
C LYS A 235 -13.66 -0.34 6.79
N ILE A 236 -13.52 -1.05 7.91
CA ILE A 236 -14.59 -1.16 8.91
C ILE A 236 -14.94 0.22 9.46
N LEU A 237 -13.94 1.04 9.81
CA LEU A 237 -14.15 2.40 10.29
C LEU A 237 -14.85 3.27 9.23
N TYR A 238 -14.39 3.22 7.99
CA TYR A 238 -14.99 3.97 6.88
C TYR A 238 -16.44 3.58 6.63
N VAL A 239 -16.73 2.28 6.47
CA VAL A 239 -18.09 1.77 6.20
C VAL A 239 -19.04 2.09 7.34
N THR A 240 -18.54 2.12 8.58
CA THR A 240 -19.34 2.47 9.76
C THR A 240 -19.61 3.98 9.81
N LYS A 241 -18.60 4.82 9.53
CA LYS A 241 -18.74 6.29 9.50
C LYS A 241 -19.74 6.72 8.41
N GLU A 242 -19.62 6.16 7.23
CA GLU A 242 -20.48 6.46 6.07
C GLU A 242 -21.86 5.76 6.13
N ASN A 243 -22.13 5.05 7.20
CA ASN A 243 -23.38 4.30 7.39
C ASN A 243 -23.76 3.43 6.18
N LYS A 244 -22.77 2.79 5.56
CA LYS A 244 -22.98 1.90 4.41
C LYS A 244 -23.81 0.68 4.82
N HIS A 245 -24.35 -0.02 3.82
CA HIS A 245 -25.19 -1.20 4.03
C HIS A 245 -24.56 -2.21 4.98
N LYS A 246 -25.35 -2.83 5.87
CA LYS A 246 -24.89 -3.78 6.91
C LYS A 246 -24.03 -4.92 6.35
N PHE A 247 -24.31 -5.35 5.12
CA PHE A 247 -23.53 -6.38 4.41
C PHE A 247 -22.03 -6.05 4.38
N TRP A 248 -21.65 -4.81 4.00
CA TRP A 248 -20.25 -4.42 3.93
C TRP A 248 -19.55 -4.42 5.29
N ARG A 249 -20.28 -4.08 6.35
CA ARG A 249 -19.74 -4.17 7.71
C ARG A 249 -19.44 -5.62 8.09
N VAL A 250 -20.39 -6.51 7.90
CA VAL A 250 -20.20 -7.94 8.18
C VAL A 250 -19.06 -8.51 7.33
N TYR A 251 -19.02 -8.17 6.03
CA TYR A 251 -17.97 -8.60 5.13
C TYR A 251 -16.57 -8.24 5.64
N TYR A 252 -16.33 -6.98 6.05
CA TYR A 252 -15.02 -6.57 6.54
C TYR A 252 -14.70 -7.11 7.95
N TRP A 253 -15.69 -7.33 8.82
CA TRP A 253 -15.48 -8.01 10.09
C TRP A 253 -15.05 -9.46 9.90
N LEU A 254 -15.67 -10.20 9.00
CA LEU A 254 -15.23 -11.55 8.62
C LEU A 254 -13.85 -11.50 7.95
N GLY A 255 -13.59 -10.49 7.12
CA GLY A 255 -12.28 -10.24 6.53
C GLY A 255 -11.18 -10.06 7.58
N ALA A 256 -11.45 -9.32 8.66
CA ALA A 256 -10.53 -9.23 9.80
C ALA A 256 -10.25 -10.59 10.42
N GLY A 257 -11.28 -11.42 10.60
CA GLY A 257 -11.14 -12.82 11.09
C GLY A 257 -10.26 -13.66 10.18
N VAL A 258 -10.42 -13.55 8.85
CA VAL A 258 -9.57 -14.22 7.86
C VAL A 258 -8.10 -13.80 8.01
N VAL A 259 -7.83 -12.49 8.06
CA VAL A 259 -6.45 -11.97 8.16
C VAL A 259 -5.79 -12.39 9.46
N TYR A 260 -6.50 -12.33 10.61
CA TYR A 260 -5.99 -12.84 11.88
C TYR A 260 -5.66 -14.33 11.80
N SER A 261 -6.48 -15.11 11.13
CA SER A 261 -6.24 -16.54 10.96
C SER A 261 -4.91 -16.80 10.24
N PHE A 262 -4.64 -16.05 9.18
CA PHE A 262 -3.35 -16.12 8.49
C PHE A 262 -2.19 -15.65 9.36
N ILE A 263 -2.34 -14.59 10.14
CA ILE A 263 -1.31 -14.14 11.10
C ILE A 263 -0.99 -15.26 12.09
N PHE A 264 -1.99 -15.94 12.64
CA PHE A 264 -1.76 -17.05 13.57
C PHE A 264 -1.05 -18.22 12.91
N MET A 265 -1.39 -18.57 11.67
CA MET A 265 -0.73 -19.64 10.93
C MET A 265 0.76 -19.36 10.63
N THR A 266 1.20 -18.10 10.59
CA THR A 266 2.63 -17.77 10.42
C THR A 266 3.47 -18.14 11.65
N ILE A 267 2.86 -18.29 12.83
CA ILE A 267 3.53 -18.50 14.13
C ILE A 267 4.61 -17.43 14.39
N GLY A 268 4.41 -16.23 13.87
CA GLY A 268 5.30 -15.09 14.03
C GLY A 268 5.01 -14.33 15.32
N ARG A 269 5.88 -14.44 16.35
CA ARG A 269 5.67 -13.79 17.66
C ARG A 269 5.47 -12.28 17.53
N THR A 270 6.28 -11.62 16.71
CA THR A 270 6.17 -10.18 16.44
C THR A 270 4.84 -9.84 15.77
N ALA A 271 4.43 -10.62 14.77
CA ALA A 271 3.17 -10.40 14.06
C ALA A 271 1.97 -10.57 15.03
N TRP A 272 2.01 -11.53 15.93
CA TRP A 272 0.98 -11.72 16.94
C TRP A 272 0.87 -10.53 17.88
N LEU A 273 2.01 -10.08 18.44
CA LEU A 273 2.05 -8.95 19.37
C LEU A 273 1.51 -7.67 18.69
N VAL A 274 2.02 -7.37 17.49
CA VAL A 274 1.61 -6.17 16.76
C VAL A 274 0.14 -6.25 16.34
N SER A 275 -0.36 -7.41 15.91
CA SER A 275 -1.78 -7.59 15.57
C SER A 275 -2.69 -7.38 16.78
N PHE A 276 -2.26 -7.82 17.97
CA PHE A 276 -2.98 -7.56 19.22
C PHE A 276 -3.05 -6.06 19.53
N ILE A 277 -1.91 -5.34 19.42
CA ILE A 277 -1.86 -3.89 19.61
C ILE A 277 -2.76 -3.17 18.60
N LEU A 278 -2.69 -3.56 17.31
CA LEU A 278 -3.58 -3.00 16.28
C LEU A 278 -5.06 -3.25 16.59
N GLY A 279 -5.39 -4.44 17.09
CA GLY A 279 -6.75 -4.77 17.54
C GLY A 279 -7.23 -3.87 18.67
N LEU A 280 -6.39 -3.62 19.69
CA LEU A 280 -6.72 -2.71 20.78
C LEU A 280 -6.90 -1.27 20.29
N LEU A 281 -6.01 -0.79 19.43
CA LEU A 281 -6.13 0.54 18.82
C LEU A 281 -7.41 0.67 18.01
N PHE A 282 -7.71 -0.34 17.16
CA PHE A 282 -8.94 -0.37 16.39
C PHE A 282 -10.17 -0.29 17.30
N LEU A 283 -10.25 -1.10 18.34
CA LEU A 283 -11.36 -1.07 19.30
C LEU A 283 -11.47 0.29 20.01
N GLY A 284 -10.33 0.96 20.27
CA GLY A 284 -10.28 2.29 20.83
C GLY A 284 -10.88 3.36 19.93
N PHE A 285 -10.66 3.25 18.62
CA PHE A 285 -11.18 4.19 17.61
C PHE A 285 -12.57 3.83 17.09
N TYR A 286 -12.96 2.56 17.18
CA TYR A 286 -14.24 2.11 16.65
C TYR A 286 -15.42 2.66 17.45
N GLN A 287 -16.24 3.46 16.79
CA GLN A 287 -17.48 4.01 17.31
C GLN A 287 -18.63 3.36 16.52
N GLY A 288 -19.49 2.63 17.20
CA GLY A 288 -20.66 2.02 16.57
C GLY A 288 -21.69 3.06 16.10
N GLU A 289 -22.79 2.60 15.48
CA GLU A 289 -23.85 3.44 14.86
C GLU A 289 -24.40 4.56 15.76
N LYS A 290 -24.34 4.41 17.08
CA LYS A 290 -24.83 5.40 18.07
C LYS A 290 -23.70 6.20 18.72
N GLN A 291 -22.52 6.25 18.11
CA GLN A 291 -21.30 6.88 18.66
C GLN A 291 -20.93 6.37 20.09
N LYS A 292 -21.49 5.24 20.50
CA LYS A 292 -21.19 4.60 21.79
C LYS A 292 -20.03 3.61 21.62
N LYS A 293 -19.05 3.71 22.49
CA LYS A 293 -17.91 2.79 22.54
C LYS A 293 -18.31 1.51 23.30
N HIS A 294 -18.45 0.42 22.59
CA HIS A 294 -18.77 -0.89 23.18
C HIS A 294 -17.57 -1.84 23.07
N TYR A 295 -16.49 -1.54 23.78
CA TYR A 295 -15.22 -2.27 23.68
C TYR A 295 -15.36 -3.78 23.83
N ILE A 296 -16.05 -4.22 24.90
CA ILE A 296 -16.20 -5.65 25.19
C ILE A 296 -17.00 -6.34 24.07
N ARG A 297 -18.14 -5.79 23.68
CA ARG A 297 -18.98 -6.35 22.61
C ARG A 297 -18.21 -6.46 21.29
N ASN A 298 -17.48 -5.40 20.92
CA ASN A 298 -16.72 -5.37 19.67
C ASN A 298 -15.49 -6.29 19.74
N GLY A 299 -14.86 -6.41 20.90
CA GLY A 299 -13.79 -7.38 21.14
C GLY A 299 -14.29 -8.81 21.01
N LEU A 300 -15.44 -9.14 21.63
CA LEU A 300 -16.07 -10.45 21.50
C LEU A 300 -16.49 -10.76 20.04
N LEU A 301 -16.98 -9.75 19.31
CA LEU A 301 -17.30 -9.89 17.89
C LEU A 301 -16.07 -10.21 17.07
N LEU A 302 -14.94 -9.54 17.34
CA LEU A 302 -13.68 -9.81 16.66
C LEU A 302 -13.20 -11.23 16.94
N VAL A 303 -13.20 -11.65 18.19
CA VAL A 303 -12.84 -13.03 18.58
C VAL A 303 -13.77 -14.04 17.90
N LEU A 304 -15.07 -13.80 17.87
CA LEU A 304 -16.03 -14.66 17.18
C LEU A 304 -15.70 -14.78 15.68
N CYS A 305 -15.42 -13.66 15.01
CA CYS A 305 -15.01 -13.68 13.60
C CYS A 305 -13.73 -14.50 13.38
N ILE A 306 -12.75 -14.39 14.27
CA ILE A 306 -11.51 -15.18 14.20
C ILE A 306 -11.84 -16.66 14.37
N CYS A 307 -12.61 -17.04 15.40
CA CYS A 307 -12.99 -18.43 15.67
C CYS A 307 -13.79 -19.06 14.51
N MET A 308 -14.64 -18.28 13.85
CA MET A 308 -15.40 -18.76 12.69
C MET A 308 -14.52 -18.93 11.45
N MET A 309 -13.60 -18.00 11.21
CA MET A 309 -12.81 -17.99 9.96
C MET A 309 -11.54 -18.84 10.05
N PHE A 310 -11.01 -19.11 11.24
CA PHE A 310 -9.80 -19.91 11.40
C PHE A 310 -9.92 -21.34 10.83
N PRO A 311 -10.96 -22.12 11.16
CA PRO A 311 -11.11 -23.46 10.57
C PRO A 311 -11.27 -23.43 9.05
N VAL A 312 -11.97 -22.42 8.52
CA VAL A 312 -12.19 -22.26 7.08
C VAL A 312 -10.87 -21.96 6.36
N THR A 313 -10.13 -20.96 6.84
CA THR A 313 -8.84 -20.58 6.23
C THR A 313 -7.80 -21.67 6.37
N PHE A 314 -7.73 -22.32 7.52
CA PHE A 314 -6.82 -23.45 7.77
C PHE A 314 -7.16 -24.63 6.84
N GLY A 315 -8.44 -24.98 6.73
CA GLY A 315 -8.90 -26.03 5.82
C GLY A 315 -8.58 -25.73 4.37
N MET A 316 -8.85 -24.49 3.91
CA MET A 316 -8.56 -24.08 2.55
C MET A 316 -7.06 -24.18 2.23
N THR A 317 -6.20 -23.67 3.08
CA THR A 317 -4.75 -23.65 2.82
C THR A 317 -4.10 -25.03 2.90
N ARG A 318 -4.68 -25.97 3.65
CA ARG A 318 -4.13 -27.31 3.83
C ARG A 318 -4.65 -28.33 2.83
N TYR A 319 -5.92 -28.25 2.46
CA TYR A 319 -6.58 -29.28 1.67
C TYR A 319 -6.78 -28.91 0.18
N LEU A 320 -6.83 -27.62 -0.17
CA LEU A 320 -6.97 -27.22 -1.57
C LEU A 320 -5.72 -27.46 -2.41
N PRO A 321 -4.49 -27.12 -1.96
CA PRO A 321 -3.31 -27.29 -2.79
C PRO A 321 -3.09 -28.75 -3.28
N PRO A 322 -3.25 -29.79 -2.44
CA PRO A 322 -3.12 -31.17 -2.90
C PRO A 322 -4.15 -31.58 -3.99
N VAL A 323 -5.31 -30.91 -4.05
CA VAL A 323 -6.31 -31.18 -5.08
C VAL A 323 -5.85 -30.70 -6.45
N PHE A 324 -5.08 -29.60 -6.50
CA PHE A 324 -4.56 -29.03 -7.74
C PHE A 324 -3.20 -29.61 -8.15
N HIS A 325 -2.45 -30.15 -7.21
CA HIS A 325 -1.18 -30.84 -7.43
C HIS A 325 -1.39 -32.35 -7.37
N HIS A 326 -2.05 -32.92 -8.37
CA HIS A 326 -1.97 -34.35 -8.58
C HIS A 326 -0.60 -34.66 -9.20
N PRO A 327 0.16 -35.68 -8.66
CA PRO A 327 1.41 -36.14 -9.21
C PRO A 327 1.20 -36.74 -10.62
#